data_72145689e4925b8c06b16f1951a497de
#
_entry.id   72145689e4925b8c06b16f1951a497de
#
_cell.length_a   1.000
_cell.length_b   1.000
_cell.length_c   1.000
_cell.angle_alpha   90.00
_cell.angle_beta   90.00
_cell.angle_gamma   90.00
#
_symmetry.space_group_name_H-M   'P 1'
#
loop_
_entity.id
_entity.type
_entity.pdbx_description
1 polymer ?
#
loop_
_entity_poly.entity_id
_entity_poly.type
_entity_poly.pdbx_seq_one_letter_code
_entity_poly.pdbx_strand_id
1 'polypeptide(L)'
;IKKGGKIIMAYNMKEVIANKPSRFTAGHRMCAGCGAPPVARMIMRALHENDRAVVSNATGCMEVSTCIYPYSAWTDSYIHTAFECAAATCSGAEAAYKSLKKQGKLQEPEGTQTKFITFGGDGGTYDIGIQSLSGAMERGHDMTYVCYDNGAYMNTGIQRSSATPKFADTTTSPAGKVIPGKMQSRKDLTLIMCEHHLPYVAQTIATGNFK
;
A
#
# COMPACT_ATOMS: atom_id res chain seq x y z
N ILE A 1 8.48 -22.48 0.34
CA ILE A 1 9.84 -22.22 -0.17
C ILE A 1 10.81 -22.79 0.86
N LYS A 2 11.59 -23.83 0.46
CA LYS A 2 12.62 -24.41 1.34
C LYS A 2 13.88 -23.53 1.28
N LYS A 3 14.26 -22.92 2.39
CA LYS A 3 15.62 -22.45 2.64
C LYS A 3 16.16 -23.24 3.83
N GLY A 4 17.20 -24.05 3.62
CA GLY A 4 17.92 -24.71 4.73
C GLY A 4 17.13 -25.72 5.55
N GLY A 5 16.24 -26.54 4.94
CA GLY A 5 15.58 -27.66 5.63
C GLY A 5 14.47 -27.31 6.63
N LYS A 6 14.19 -26.03 6.89
CA LYS A 6 13.05 -25.62 7.72
C LYS A 6 11.81 -25.41 6.85
N ILE A 7 10.75 -26.13 7.14
CA ILE A 7 9.41 -25.84 6.62
C ILE A 7 9.01 -24.49 7.22
N ILE A 8 8.84 -23.47 6.37
CA ILE A 8 8.19 -22.24 6.81
C ILE A 8 6.73 -22.61 7.05
N MET A 9 6.35 -22.71 8.32
CA MET A 9 4.96 -22.96 8.69
C MET A 9 4.06 -21.85 8.14
N ALA A 10 2.90 -22.24 7.67
CA ALA A 10 1.88 -21.28 7.28
C ALA A 10 1.61 -20.29 8.43
N TYR A 11 1.50 -19.03 8.10
CA TYR A 11 1.29 -17.95 9.07
C TYR A 11 -0.05 -18.17 9.78
N ASN A 12 -0.02 -18.47 11.07
CA ASN A 12 -1.24 -18.65 11.84
C ASN A 12 -1.82 -17.28 12.24
N MET A 13 -2.79 -16.82 11.50
CA MET A 13 -3.42 -15.51 11.72
C MET A 13 -4.01 -15.35 13.13
N LYS A 14 -4.51 -16.42 13.75
CA LYS A 14 -5.05 -16.37 15.12
C LYS A 14 -3.95 -16.06 16.14
N GLU A 15 -2.80 -16.70 16.01
CA GLU A 15 -1.64 -16.45 16.87
C GLU A 15 -1.09 -15.03 16.66
N VAL A 16 -1.03 -14.58 15.41
CA VAL A 16 -0.56 -13.22 15.08
C VAL A 16 -1.49 -12.17 15.67
N ILE A 17 -2.80 -12.34 15.54
CA ILE A 17 -3.78 -11.40 16.09
C ILE A 17 -3.73 -11.37 17.62
N ALA A 18 -3.53 -12.54 18.25
CA ALA A 18 -3.48 -12.65 19.70
C ALA A 18 -2.18 -12.08 20.30
N ASN A 19 -1.04 -12.27 19.65
CA ASN A 19 0.27 -12.05 20.25
C ASN A 19 1.00 -10.80 19.74
N LYS A 20 0.60 -10.23 18.58
CA LYS A 20 1.25 -9.02 18.05
C LYS A 20 0.40 -7.77 18.26
N PRO A 21 0.99 -6.68 18.79
CA PRO A 21 0.28 -5.42 18.92
C PRO A 21 -0.15 -4.88 17.55
N SER A 22 -1.27 -4.17 17.53
CA SER A 22 -1.71 -3.53 16.30
C SER A 22 -0.88 -2.25 16.06
N ARG A 23 -0.19 -2.18 14.94
CA ARG A 23 0.54 -1.00 14.48
C ARG A 23 -0.36 -0.02 13.71
N PHE A 24 -1.57 -0.44 13.43
CA PHE A 24 -2.63 0.37 12.84
C PHE A 24 -3.82 0.35 13.80
N THR A 25 -4.04 1.45 14.51
CA THR A 25 -4.99 1.54 15.63
C THR A 25 -6.44 1.63 15.16
N ALA A 26 -7.37 1.54 16.10
CA ALA A 26 -8.80 1.64 15.84
C ALA A 26 -9.29 3.08 15.58
N GLY A 27 -8.45 4.11 15.77
CA GLY A 27 -8.82 5.52 15.67
C GLY A 27 -9.00 6.06 14.23
N HIS A 28 -9.03 5.21 13.22
CA HIS A 28 -9.26 5.63 11.85
C HIS A 28 -10.74 5.91 11.55
N ARG A 29 -11.01 6.74 10.54
CA ARG A 29 -12.35 7.13 10.09
C ARG A 29 -12.72 6.51 8.74
N MET A 30 -12.22 5.33 8.42
CA MET A 30 -12.59 4.62 7.20
C MET A 30 -14.01 4.08 7.30
N CYS A 31 -14.66 3.92 6.14
CA CYS A 31 -16.04 3.49 6.05
C CYS A 31 -16.29 2.15 6.75
N ALA A 32 -17.45 1.99 7.35
CA ALA A 32 -17.89 0.71 7.91
C ALA A 32 -17.91 -0.36 6.82
N GLY A 33 -17.32 -1.52 7.10
CA GLY A 33 -17.23 -2.63 6.14
C GLY A 33 -16.14 -2.48 5.06
N CYS A 34 -15.34 -1.40 5.07
CA CYS A 34 -14.24 -1.26 4.14
C CYS A 34 -13.15 -2.33 4.38
N GLY A 35 -12.69 -2.99 3.30
CA GLY A 35 -11.64 -4.01 3.36
C GLY A 35 -10.22 -3.47 3.57
N ALA A 36 -9.97 -2.20 3.28
CA ALA A 36 -8.63 -1.63 3.37
C ALA A 36 -8.04 -1.62 4.80
N PRO A 37 -8.78 -1.23 5.87
CA PRO A 37 -8.24 -1.27 7.24
C PRO A 37 -7.83 -2.67 7.72
N PRO A 38 -8.62 -3.73 7.54
CA PRO A 38 -8.19 -5.08 7.87
C PRO A 38 -6.92 -5.50 7.13
N VAL A 39 -6.82 -5.20 5.83
CA VAL A 39 -5.63 -5.53 5.03
C VAL A 39 -4.41 -4.76 5.52
N ALA A 40 -4.50 -3.45 5.73
CA ALA A 40 -3.41 -2.64 6.27
C ALA A 40 -2.94 -3.19 7.64
N ARG A 41 -3.89 -3.57 8.51
CA ARG A 41 -3.60 -4.15 9.81
C ARG A 41 -2.88 -5.49 9.72
N MET A 42 -3.25 -6.34 8.76
CA MET A 42 -2.57 -7.61 8.51
C MET A 42 -1.14 -7.40 8.00
N ILE A 43 -0.95 -6.47 7.05
CA ILE A 43 0.37 -6.14 6.51
C ILE A 43 1.29 -5.65 7.62
N MET A 44 0.84 -4.70 8.44
CA MET A 44 1.64 -4.17 9.53
C MET A 44 1.95 -5.22 10.62
N ARG A 45 1.05 -6.17 10.85
CA ARG A 45 1.30 -7.31 11.76
C ARG A 45 2.25 -8.36 11.20
N ALA A 46 2.47 -8.38 9.88
CA ALA A 46 3.45 -9.29 9.28
C ALA A 46 4.91 -8.92 9.64
N LEU A 47 5.17 -7.69 10.05
CA LEU A 47 6.48 -7.26 10.51
C LEU A 47 6.91 -8.02 11.79
N HIS A 48 8.22 -8.20 11.95
CA HIS A 48 8.75 -8.72 13.20
C HIS A 48 8.58 -7.69 14.33
N GLU A 49 8.60 -8.15 15.58
CA GLU A 49 8.34 -7.28 16.74
C GLU A 49 9.37 -6.15 16.84
N ASN A 50 10.62 -6.43 16.50
CA ASN A 50 11.71 -5.47 16.54
C ASN A 50 11.86 -4.64 15.27
N ASP A 51 11.07 -4.92 14.22
CA ASP A 51 11.12 -4.13 13.00
C ASP A 51 10.52 -2.74 13.23
N ARG A 52 11.13 -1.73 12.63
CA ARG A 52 10.57 -0.39 12.49
C ARG A 52 9.94 -0.27 11.11
N ALA A 53 8.91 0.53 10.98
CA ALA A 53 8.36 0.85 9.68
C ALA A 53 8.44 2.35 9.38
N VAL A 54 8.72 2.66 8.13
CA VAL A 54 8.49 3.97 7.55
C VAL A 54 7.38 3.80 6.51
N VAL A 55 6.21 4.35 6.83
CA VAL A 55 5.02 4.23 6.01
C VAL A 55 4.86 5.51 5.18
N SER A 56 4.86 5.38 3.86
CA SER A 56 4.48 6.44 2.93
C SER A 56 3.08 6.18 2.41
N ASN A 57 2.24 7.17 2.39
CA ASN A 57 0.85 7.01 1.94
C ASN A 57 0.46 8.13 0.98
N ALA A 58 -0.02 7.74 -0.20
CA ALA A 58 -0.58 8.67 -1.17
C ALA A 58 -1.90 9.22 -0.68
N THR A 59 -2.21 10.48 -1.02
CA THR A 59 -3.53 11.06 -0.84
C THR A 59 -4.61 10.10 -1.33
N GLY A 60 -5.64 9.89 -0.53
CA GLY A 60 -6.74 8.99 -0.85
C GLY A 60 -7.52 8.57 0.38
N CYS A 61 -8.40 7.57 0.24
CA CYS A 61 -9.26 7.11 1.33
C CYS A 61 -8.46 6.74 2.59
N MET A 62 -7.37 6.00 2.44
CA MET A 62 -6.60 5.53 3.58
C MET A 62 -5.87 6.69 4.26
N GLU A 63 -5.24 7.58 3.51
CA GLU A 63 -4.52 8.71 4.06
C GLU A 63 -5.47 9.64 4.82
N VAL A 64 -6.50 10.17 4.14
CA VAL A 64 -7.46 11.13 4.74
C VAL A 64 -8.14 10.56 5.99
N SER A 65 -8.44 9.28 6.00
CA SER A 65 -9.17 8.66 7.12
C SER A 65 -8.28 8.23 8.28
N THR A 66 -6.97 8.19 8.11
CA THR A 66 -6.04 7.66 9.12
C THR A 66 -5.10 8.70 9.71
N CYS A 67 -5.01 9.89 9.11
CA CYS A 67 -4.08 10.94 9.49
C CYS A 67 -4.75 12.32 9.51
N ILE A 68 -5.79 12.49 10.32
CA ILE A 68 -6.46 13.78 10.50
C ILE A 68 -5.84 14.49 11.71
N TYR A 69 -5.08 15.55 11.42
CA TYR A 69 -4.43 16.34 12.45
C TYR A 69 -5.39 16.72 13.60
N PRO A 70 -4.98 16.57 14.86
CA PRO A 70 -3.67 16.13 15.35
C PRO A 70 -3.55 14.60 15.55
N TYR A 71 -4.49 13.81 15.06
CA TYR A 71 -4.59 12.38 15.30
C TYR A 71 -3.96 11.56 14.16
N SER A 72 -3.34 10.45 14.51
CA SER A 72 -2.88 9.44 13.57
C SER A 72 -3.27 8.04 14.04
N ALA A 73 -3.72 7.20 13.12
CA ALA A 73 -3.97 5.79 13.40
C ALA A 73 -2.70 4.93 13.28
N TRP A 74 -1.60 5.48 12.84
CA TRP A 74 -0.32 4.79 12.65
C TRP A 74 0.56 4.94 13.88
N THR A 75 1.16 3.84 14.33
CA THR A 75 2.11 3.85 15.45
C THR A 75 3.57 3.92 14.99
N ASP A 76 3.81 3.69 13.72
CA ASP A 76 5.11 3.80 13.08
C ASP A 76 5.32 5.19 12.45
N SER A 77 6.52 5.46 11.96
CA SER A 77 6.81 6.67 11.21
C SER A 77 5.94 6.77 9.96
N TYR A 78 5.28 7.89 9.78
CA TYR A 78 4.29 8.09 8.73
C TYR A 78 4.55 9.36 7.93
N ILE A 79 4.48 9.24 6.59
CA ILE A 79 4.69 10.34 5.66
C ILE A 79 3.49 10.39 4.72
N HIS A 80 2.72 11.49 4.76
CA HIS A 80 1.70 11.80 3.76
C HIS A 80 2.34 12.43 2.52
N THR A 81 1.89 12.02 1.36
CA THR A 81 2.33 12.58 0.07
C THR A 81 1.15 12.82 -0.86
N ALA A 82 1.35 13.66 -1.87
CA ALA A 82 0.39 13.80 -2.96
C ALA A 82 0.17 12.46 -3.69
N PHE A 83 -0.95 12.34 -4.40
CA PHE A 83 -1.40 11.12 -5.09
C PHE A 83 -0.29 10.38 -5.85
N GLU A 84 0.51 11.13 -6.61
CA GLU A 84 1.54 10.63 -7.51
C GLU A 84 2.87 10.33 -6.83
N CYS A 85 3.10 10.88 -5.63
CA CYS A 85 4.44 10.97 -5.05
C CYS A 85 4.78 9.82 -4.09
N ALA A 86 3.87 8.91 -3.78
CA ALA A 86 4.07 7.92 -2.71
C ALA A 86 5.31 7.06 -2.93
N ALA A 87 5.50 6.53 -4.14
CA ALA A 87 6.68 5.72 -4.47
C ALA A 87 7.97 6.53 -4.47
N ALA A 88 7.94 7.76 -5.03
CA ALA A 88 9.10 8.64 -5.05
C ALA A 88 9.53 9.06 -3.63
N THR A 89 8.58 9.41 -2.77
CA THR A 89 8.84 9.78 -1.37
C THR A 89 9.43 8.62 -0.60
N CYS A 90 8.87 7.42 -0.74
CA CYS A 90 9.40 6.22 -0.08
C CYS A 90 10.81 5.88 -0.58
N SER A 91 11.06 6.01 -1.89
CA SER A 91 12.39 5.85 -2.48
C SER A 91 13.40 6.84 -1.89
N GLY A 92 13.00 8.10 -1.71
CA GLY A 92 13.83 9.13 -1.09
C GLY A 92 14.12 8.82 0.38
N ALA A 93 13.12 8.38 1.15
CA ALA A 93 13.28 8.00 2.55
C ALA A 93 14.23 6.79 2.69
N GLU A 94 14.08 5.78 1.84
CA GLU A 94 14.94 4.60 1.82
C GLU A 94 16.38 4.95 1.45
N ALA A 95 16.58 5.77 0.43
CA ALA A 95 17.90 6.24 0.03
C ALA A 95 18.57 7.08 1.11
N ALA A 96 17.84 7.96 1.77
CA ALA A 96 18.32 8.76 2.90
C ALA A 96 18.72 7.86 4.09
N TYR A 97 17.89 6.87 4.43
CA TYR A 97 18.18 5.88 5.45
C TYR A 97 19.50 5.14 5.17
N LYS A 98 19.66 4.60 3.96
CA LYS A 98 20.90 3.92 3.55
C LYS A 98 22.13 4.84 3.65
N SER A 99 21.98 6.09 3.23
CA SER A 99 23.05 7.08 3.30
C SER A 99 23.45 7.42 4.75
N LEU A 100 22.46 7.68 5.62
CA LEU A 100 22.72 7.99 7.03
C LEU A 100 23.34 6.80 7.77
N LYS A 101 22.88 5.59 7.47
CA LYS A 101 23.45 4.35 8.03
C LYS A 101 24.92 4.18 7.62
N LYS A 102 25.23 4.39 6.33
CA LYS A 102 26.60 4.34 5.81
C LYS A 102 27.51 5.39 6.45
N GLN A 103 26.98 6.55 6.79
CA GLN A 103 27.72 7.63 7.47
C GLN A 103 27.84 7.43 8.99
N GLY A 104 27.28 6.35 9.55
CA GLY A 104 27.26 6.12 11.00
C GLY A 104 26.40 7.12 11.80
N LYS A 105 25.55 7.89 11.10
CA LYS A 105 24.66 8.89 11.72
C LYS A 105 23.33 8.31 12.19
N LEU A 106 23.02 7.10 11.80
CA LEU A 106 21.81 6.40 12.21
C LEU A 106 22.22 5.19 13.05
N GLN A 107 21.77 5.18 14.29
CA GLN A 107 21.95 4.05 15.20
C GLN A 107 20.66 3.25 15.28
N GLU A 108 20.75 1.98 15.00
CA GLU A 108 19.64 1.03 15.19
C GLU A 108 20.01 0.04 16.30
N PRO A 109 19.07 -0.31 17.17
CA PRO A 109 19.28 -1.40 18.11
C PRO A 109 19.63 -2.70 17.38
N GLU A 110 20.47 -3.54 17.99
CA GLU A 110 20.80 -4.84 17.44
C GLU A 110 19.55 -5.68 17.17
N GLY A 111 19.50 -6.37 16.03
CA GLY A 111 18.36 -7.18 15.62
C GLY A 111 17.15 -6.40 15.07
N THR A 112 17.23 -5.06 15.00
CA THR A 112 16.19 -4.22 14.41
C THR A 112 16.41 -4.06 12.90
N GLN A 113 15.33 -4.10 12.11
CA GLN A 113 15.34 -3.73 10.70
C GLN A 113 14.31 -2.64 10.43
N THR A 114 14.68 -1.65 9.61
CA THR A 114 13.76 -0.65 9.13
C THR A 114 13.15 -1.10 7.81
N LYS A 115 11.82 -1.18 7.74
CA LYS A 115 11.04 -1.58 6.57
C LYS A 115 10.34 -0.37 5.97
N PHE A 116 10.40 -0.25 4.66
CA PHE A 116 9.76 0.83 3.91
C PHE A 116 8.49 0.29 3.25
N ILE A 117 7.34 0.85 3.60
CA ILE A 117 6.03 0.39 3.14
C ILE A 117 5.25 1.57 2.58
N THR A 118 4.77 1.41 1.36
CA THR A 118 3.98 2.44 0.67
C THR A 118 2.56 1.95 0.45
N PHE A 119 1.59 2.80 0.75
CA PHE A 119 0.19 2.57 0.39
C PHE A 119 -0.26 3.59 -0.65
N GLY A 120 -0.91 3.12 -1.71
CA GLY A 120 -1.53 3.95 -2.72
C GLY A 120 -2.89 3.40 -3.14
N GLY A 121 -3.86 4.27 -3.40
CA GLY A 121 -5.12 3.89 -4.03
C GLY A 121 -4.91 3.59 -5.52
N ASP A 122 -5.92 2.99 -6.15
CA ASP A 122 -5.86 2.66 -7.57
C ASP A 122 -5.65 3.88 -8.47
N GLY A 123 -6.38 4.97 -8.26
CA GLY A 123 -6.18 6.20 -9.04
C GLY A 123 -4.77 6.77 -8.89
N GLY A 124 -4.27 6.85 -7.67
CA GLY A 124 -2.92 7.31 -7.39
C GLY A 124 -1.83 6.38 -7.95
N THR A 125 -2.13 5.11 -8.14
CA THR A 125 -1.15 4.10 -8.59
C THR A 125 -1.20 3.85 -10.08
N TYR A 126 -2.40 3.53 -10.62
CA TYR A 126 -2.57 3.14 -12.03
C TYR A 126 -2.48 4.31 -13.00
N ASP A 127 -2.83 5.51 -12.54
CA ASP A 127 -2.89 6.72 -13.37
C ASP A 127 -1.74 7.66 -13.04
N ILE A 128 -1.95 8.56 -12.10
CA ILE A 128 -1.07 9.71 -11.88
C ILE A 128 0.30 9.31 -11.29
N GLY A 129 0.40 8.23 -10.53
CA GLY A 129 1.62 7.80 -9.86
C GLY A 129 2.39 6.65 -10.54
N ILE A 130 1.91 6.14 -11.67
CA ILE A 130 2.53 4.99 -12.34
C ILE A 130 3.99 5.26 -12.72
N GLN A 131 4.32 6.48 -13.12
CA GLN A 131 5.68 6.89 -13.46
C GLN A 131 6.60 6.79 -12.24
N SER A 132 6.19 7.34 -11.10
CA SER A 132 6.95 7.28 -9.86
C SER A 132 7.16 5.85 -9.38
N LEU A 133 6.13 5.02 -9.48
CA LEU A 133 6.19 3.61 -9.11
C LEU A 133 7.14 2.84 -10.05
N SER A 134 6.96 2.98 -11.35
CA SER A 134 7.82 2.34 -12.35
C SER A 134 9.29 2.66 -12.14
N GLY A 135 9.62 3.95 -11.95
CA GLY A 135 10.99 4.38 -11.71
C GLY A 135 11.56 3.89 -10.35
N ALA A 136 10.73 3.76 -9.31
CA ALA A 136 11.16 3.20 -8.03
C ALA A 136 11.47 1.70 -8.16
N MET A 137 10.64 0.96 -8.88
CA MET A 137 10.82 -0.47 -9.13
C MET A 137 12.04 -0.76 -9.99
N GLU A 138 12.24 0.01 -11.08
CA GLU A 138 13.43 -0.11 -11.93
C GLU A 138 14.73 0.10 -11.13
N ARG A 139 14.77 1.07 -10.24
CA ARG A 139 15.94 1.36 -9.39
C ARG A 139 16.18 0.34 -8.28
N GLY A 140 15.27 -0.61 -8.06
CA GLY A 140 15.40 -1.67 -7.08
C GLY A 140 15.43 -1.17 -5.63
N HIS A 141 14.64 -0.14 -5.30
CA HIS A 141 14.48 0.30 -3.92
C HIS A 141 13.92 -0.82 -3.03
N ASP A 142 14.49 -0.99 -1.85
CA ASP A 142 14.04 -1.99 -0.85
C ASP A 142 12.79 -1.49 -0.14
N MET A 143 11.66 -1.59 -0.82
CA MET A 143 10.35 -1.15 -0.33
C MET A 143 9.24 -2.11 -0.76
N THR A 144 8.20 -2.18 0.03
CA THR A 144 6.95 -2.87 -0.31
C THR A 144 5.89 -1.85 -0.72
N TYR A 145 5.45 -1.91 -1.96
CA TYR A 145 4.35 -1.07 -2.44
C TYR A 145 3.03 -1.86 -2.42
N VAL A 146 2.03 -1.29 -1.79
CA VAL A 146 0.69 -1.87 -1.64
C VAL A 146 -0.33 -0.96 -2.34
N CYS A 147 -0.90 -1.44 -3.43
CA CYS A 147 -2.04 -0.79 -4.06
C CYS A 147 -3.34 -1.35 -3.47
N TYR A 148 -4.10 -0.52 -2.74
CA TYR A 148 -5.46 -0.87 -2.35
C TYR A 148 -6.43 -0.38 -3.43
N ASP A 149 -6.91 -1.32 -4.22
CA ASP A 149 -7.74 -1.06 -5.39
C ASP A 149 -9.22 -1.16 -5.02
N ASN A 150 -9.93 -0.05 -5.08
CA ASN A 150 -11.36 0.02 -4.87
C ASN A 150 -12.14 0.47 -6.14
N GLY A 151 -11.45 0.53 -7.28
CA GLY A 151 -12.03 0.71 -8.60
C GLY A 151 -12.32 2.15 -9.01
N ALA A 152 -11.96 3.16 -8.22
CA ALA A 152 -12.10 4.58 -8.58
C ALA A 152 -11.30 5.48 -7.63
N TYR A 153 -11.18 6.77 -7.95
CA TYR A 153 -10.82 7.81 -6.95
C TYR A 153 -12.00 8.01 -6.00
N MET A 154 -12.18 7.09 -5.05
CA MET A 154 -13.39 7.03 -4.21
C MET A 154 -13.53 8.21 -3.27
N ASN A 155 -12.42 8.61 -2.60
CA ASN A 155 -12.46 9.66 -1.59
C ASN A 155 -12.82 11.03 -2.15
N THR A 156 -12.43 11.32 -3.38
CA THR A 156 -12.67 12.62 -4.02
C THR A 156 -14.03 12.75 -4.71
N GLY A 157 -14.83 11.70 -4.69
CA GLY A 157 -16.18 11.70 -5.25
C GLY A 157 -16.38 10.75 -6.43
N ILE A 158 -15.73 9.61 -6.40
CA ILE A 158 -15.93 8.48 -7.33
C ILE A 158 -15.57 8.84 -8.78
N GLN A 159 -14.45 9.50 -9.01
CA GLN A 159 -13.94 9.73 -10.35
C GLN A 159 -13.36 8.43 -10.93
N ARG A 160 -13.45 8.30 -12.25
CA ARG A 160 -12.90 7.17 -12.98
C ARG A 160 -11.38 7.07 -12.80
N SER A 161 -10.89 5.88 -12.47
CA SER A 161 -9.49 5.49 -12.57
C SER A 161 -9.27 4.50 -13.73
N SER A 162 -8.01 4.17 -14.00
CA SER A 162 -7.68 3.10 -14.95
C SER A 162 -8.01 1.70 -14.39
N ALA A 163 -8.21 1.57 -13.08
CA ALA A 163 -8.69 0.35 -12.45
C ALA A 163 -10.21 0.16 -12.52
N THR A 164 -10.96 1.22 -12.78
CA THR A 164 -12.42 1.16 -12.91
C THR A 164 -12.83 0.14 -13.98
N PRO A 165 -13.72 -0.79 -13.68
CA PRO A 165 -14.21 -1.76 -14.66
C PRO A 165 -14.84 -1.08 -15.88
N LYS A 166 -14.79 -1.77 -17.03
CA LYS A 166 -15.50 -1.31 -18.23
C LYS A 166 -17.00 -1.26 -17.96
N PHE A 167 -17.65 -0.21 -18.44
CA PHE A 167 -19.07 0.10 -18.26
C PHE A 167 -19.49 0.50 -16.84
N ALA A 168 -18.58 0.58 -15.89
CA ALA A 168 -18.92 1.10 -14.58
C ALA A 168 -19.28 2.58 -14.62
N ASP A 169 -20.27 2.93 -13.80
CA ASP A 169 -20.71 4.29 -13.58
C ASP A 169 -19.79 5.03 -12.61
N THR A 170 -19.35 6.21 -12.99
CA THR A 170 -18.56 7.11 -12.14
C THR A 170 -18.92 8.56 -12.42
N THR A 171 -18.55 9.48 -11.53
CA THR A 171 -18.85 10.91 -11.71
C THR A 171 -18.22 11.53 -12.96
N THR A 172 -17.10 10.97 -13.44
CA THR A 172 -16.41 11.44 -14.65
C THR A 172 -16.62 10.57 -15.87
N SER A 173 -17.32 9.45 -15.73
CA SER A 173 -17.77 8.57 -16.81
C SER A 173 -19.17 8.01 -16.47
N PRO A 174 -20.20 8.87 -16.46
CA PRO A 174 -21.51 8.46 -16.04
C PRO A 174 -22.15 7.47 -17.03
N ALA A 175 -22.84 6.46 -16.50
CA ALA A 175 -23.61 5.54 -17.31
C ALA A 175 -24.97 6.14 -17.67
N GLY A 176 -25.32 6.10 -18.94
CA GLY A 176 -26.58 6.64 -19.46
C GLY A 176 -27.02 5.97 -20.73
N LYS A 177 -28.11 6.46 -21.34
CA LYS A 177 -28.65 5.92 -22.58
C LYS A 177 -27.72 6.05 -23.80
N VAL A 178 -26.83 7.05 -23.78
CA VAL A 178 -25.91 7.36 -24.90
C VAL A 178 -24.51 6.84 -24.63
N ILE A 179 -24.01 7.03 -23.43
CA ILE A 179 -22.67 6.57 -23.02
C ILE A 179 -22.87 5.54 -21.90
N PRO A 180 -22.39 4.30 -22.06
CA PRO A 180 -22.62 3.23 -21.09
C PRO A 180 -21.57 3.19 -19.95
N GLY A 181 -21.14 4.35 -19.44
CA GLY A 181 -20.10 4.44 -18.42
C GLY A 181 -18.67 4.41 -18.99
N LYS A 182 -17.72 3.90 -18.25
CA LYS A 182 -16.32 3.84 -18.68
C LYS A 182 -16.13 2.92 -19.90
N MET A 183 -15.62 3.46 -20.98
CA MET A 183 -15.44 2.70 -22.24
C MET A 183 -14.11 1.95 -22.33
N GLN A 184 -13.07 2.42 -21.61
CA GLN A 184 -11.74 1.84 -21.65
C GLN A 184 -11.66 0.57 -20.76
N SER A 185 -10.88 -0.40 -21.22
CA SER A 185 -10.55 -1.57 -20.42
C SER A 185 -9.75 -1.17 -19.17
N ARG A 186 -9.87 -1.99 -18.13
CA ARG A 186 -9.03 -1.87 -16.93
C ARG A 186 -7.58 -2.19 -17.27
N LYS A 187 -6.64 -1.43 -16.73
CA LYS A 187 -5.21 -1.80 -16.74
C LYS A 187 -4.98 -3.00 -15.80
N ASP A 188 -4.03 -3.83 -16.13
CA ASP A 188 -3.53 -4.88 -15.25
C ASP A 188 -2.22 -4.41 -14.60
N LEU A 189 -2.30 -3.89 -13.39
CA LEU A 189 -1.11 -3.42 -12.67
C LEU A 189 -0.15 -4.56 -12.34
N THR A 190 -0.67 -5.75 -12.06
CA THR A 190 0.14 -6.91 -11.70
C THR A 190 1.05 -7.30 -12.86
N LEU A 191 0.49 -7.40 -14.08
CA LEU A 191 1.28 -7.68 -15.29
C LEU A 191 2.29 -6.55 -15.57
N ILE A 192 1.87 -5.29 -15.44
CA ILE A 192 2.80 -4.15 -15.62
C ILE A 192 3.98 -4.24 -14.65
N MET A 193 3.73 -4.60 -13.40
CA MET A 193 4.80 -4.73 -12.40
C MET A 193 5.67 -5.98 -12.62
N CYS A 194 5.12 -7.06 -13.15
CA CYS A 194 5.90 -8.24 -13.53
C CYS A 194 6.96 -7.92 -14.59
N GLU A 195 6.66 -7.03 -15.54
CA GLU A 195 7.61 -6.60 -16.56
C GLU A 195 8.81 -5.80 -16.00
N HIS A 196 8.75 -5.37 -14.74
CA HIS A 196 9.90 -4.77 -14.05
C HIS A 196 10.84 -5.83 -13.43
N HIS A 197 10.58 -7.12 -13.65
CA HIS A 197 11.38 -8.24 -13.13
C HIS A 197 11.61 -8.18 -11.62
N LEU A 198 10.59 -7.75 -10.88
CA LEU A 198 10.64 -7.63 -9.42
C LEU A 198 10.78 -9.01 -8.76
N PRO A 199 11.46 -9.10 -7.63
CA PRO A 199 11.61 -10.37 -6.91
C PRO A 199 10.29 -10.94 -6.40
N TYR A 200 9.26 -10.10 -6.24
CA TYR A 200 7.94 -10.51 -5.78
C TYR A 200 6.86 -9.56 -6.28
N VAL A 201 5.84 -10.11 -6.91
CA VAL A 201 4.59 -9.42 -7.30
C VAL A 201 3.44 -10.32 -6.92
N ALA A 202 2.41 -9.79 -6.29
CA ALA A 202 1.24 -10.56 -5.90
C ALA A 202 -0.03 -9.75 -6.03
N GLN A 203 -1.13 -10.43 -6.26
CA GLN A 203 -2.48 -9.87 -6.21
C GLN A 203 -3.34 -10.73 -5.30
N THR A 204 -4.16 -10.08 -4.50
CA THR A 204 -5.09 -10.73 -3.59
C THR A 204 -6.38 -9.94 -3.49
N ILE A 205 -7.36 -10.49 -2.81
CA ILE A 205 -8.66 -9.85 -2.59
C ILE A 205 -8.98 -9.85 -1.09
N ALA A 206 -9.49 -8.73 -0.61
CA ALA A 206 -9.98 -8.62 0.77
C ALA A 206 -11.36 -9.28 0.89
N THR A 207 -11.40 -10.60 1.01
CA THR A 207 -12.63 -11.36 1.26
C THR A 207 -12.64 -11.92 2.67
N GLY A 208 -13.84 -12.21 3.21
CA GLY A 208 -14.00 -12.81 4.56
C GLY A 208 -13.58 -14.28 4.68
N ASN A 209 -13.00 -14.88 3.64
CA ASN A 209 -12.57 -16.27 3.67
C ASN A 209 -11.06 -16.36 3.90
N PHE A 210 -10.65 -16.10 5.14
CA PHE A 210 -9.27 -16.23 5.61
C PHE A 210 -9.02 -17.69 6.06
N LYS A 211 -8.93 -18.61 5.11
CA LYS A 211 -8.49 -19.97 5.38
C LYS A 211 -6.98 -20.10 5.18
#